data_84bd609832f7076d3be5850c855b37c4
#
_entry.id   84bd609832f7076d3be5850c855b37c4
#
_cell.length_a   1.000
_cell.length_b   1.000
_cell.length_c   1.000
_cell.angle_alpha   90.00
_cell.angle_beta   90.00
_cell.angle_gamma   90.00
#
_symmetry.space_group_name_H-M   'P 1'
#
loop_
_entity.id
_entity.type
_entity.pdbx_description
1 polymer ?
#
loop_
_entity_poly.entity_id
_entity_poly.type
_entity_poly.pdbx_seq_one_letter_code
_entity_poly.pdbx_strand_id
1 'polypeptide(L)'
;MVIDGCVRDYPNVQQLDLGLWLRGVTPNYHTQTNIYPFAVNVPIACGGVLVMPGDIIIADDDGVVVVPIKLAPELLKVASEHNEWEEFTQLRLSQGGDLRDYYPLSEKAKVEYQAWRKAQGKE
;
A
#
# COMPACT_ATOMS: atom_id res chain seq x y z
N MET A 1 -10.18 7.02 1.75
CA MET A 1 -11.13 7.08 0.61
C MET A 1 -10.34 7.21 -0.68
N VAL A 2 -10.61 6.39 -1.69
CA VAL A 2 -9.96 6.45 -3.01
C VAL A 2 -10.99 6.84 -4.05
N ILE A 3 -10.70 7.87 -4.85
CA ILE A 3 -11.63 8.42 -5.84
C ILE A 3 -10.88 8.63 -7.15
N ASP A 4 -11.31 7.93 -8.21
CA ASP A 4 -10.81 8.15 -9.57
C ASP A 4 -11.46 9.39 -10.20
N GLY A 5 -11.32 10.53 -9.54
CA GLY A 5 -11.93 11.79 -9.92
C GLY A 5 -11.46 12.94 -9.04
N CYS A 6 -12.08 14.10 -9.23
CA CYS A 6 -11.83 15.29 -8.45
C CYS A 6 -12.88 15.47 -7.34
N VAL A 7 -12.49 16.12 -6.24
CA VAL A 7 -13.40 16.50 -5.16
C VAL A 7 -13.54 18.02 -5.06
N ARG A 8 -14.67 18.45 -4.54
CA ARG A 8 -14.95 19.84 -4.21
C ARG A 8 -14.72 20.08 -2.71
N ASP A 9 -14.60 21.35 -2.32
CA ASP A 9 -14.46 21.78 -0.93
C ASP A 9 -13.23 21.16 -0.21
N TYR A 10 -12.18 20.89 -0.97
CA TYR A 10 -10.98 20.22 -0.48
C TYR A 10 -10.36 20.84 0.79
N PRO A 11 -10.30 22.19 0.97
CA PRO A 11 -9.78 22.78 2.21
C PRO A 11 -10.53 22.36 3.48
N ASN A 12 -11.81 22.03 3.37
CA ASN A 12 -12.62 21.52 4.48
C ASN A 12 -12.46 19.99 4.62
N VAL A 13 -12.43 19.29 3.50
CA VAL A 13 -12.30 17.81 3.46
C VAL A 13 -10.96 17.37 4.01
N GLN A 14 -9.86 18.07 3.71
CA GLN A 14 -8.53 17.75 4.23
C GLN A 14 -8.37 17.93 5.75
N GLN A 15 -9.31 18.65 6.41
CA GLN A 15 -9.32 18.78 7.86
C GLN A 15 -9.97 17.59 8.58
N LEU A 16 -10.61 16.71 7.84
CA LEU A 16 -11.16 15.46 8.38
C LEU A 16 -10.02 14.47 8.62
N ASP A 17 -10.15 13.69 9.67
CA ASP A 17 -9.24 12.56 9.92
C ASP A 17 -9.59 11.41 8.95
N LEU A 18 -9.25 11.62 7.68
CA LEU A 18 -9.60 10.74 6.57
C LEU A 18 -8.49 10.73 5.51
N GLY A 19 -7.91 9.57 5.27
CA GLY A 19 -6.99 9.38 4.14
C GLY A 19 -7.72 9.57 2.81
N LEU A 20 -7.15 10.41 1.93
CA LEU A 20 -7.75 10.78 0.66
C LEU A 20 -6.76 10.61 -0.49
N TRP A 21 -7.12 9.77 -1.45
CA TRP A 21 -6.38 9.56 -2.70
C TRP A 21 -7.28 9.96 -3.87
N LEU A 22 -6.89 10.99 -4.61
CA LEU A 22 -7.72 11.71 -5.57
C LEU A 22 -6.96 11.98 -6.85
N ARG A 23 -7.67 12.18 -7.96
CA ARG A 23 -7.08 12.77 -9.18
C ARG A 23 -6.80 14.26 -9.05
N GLY A 24 -7.57 14.97 -8.23
CA GLY A 24 -7.42 16.39 -8.04
C GLY A 24 -8.61 17.06 -7.35
N VAL A 25 -8.67 18.38 -7.45
CA VAL A 25 -9.72 19.20 -6.89
C VAL A 25 -10.46 19.98 -7.98
N THR A 26 -11.73 20.33 -7.74
CA THR A 26 -12.56 21.06 -8.69
C THR A 26 -13.55 21.96 -7.95
N PRO A 27 -13.91 23.12 -8.47
CA PRO A 27 -15.04 23.90 -7.95
C PRO A 27 -16.41 23.34 -8.38
N ASN A 28 -16.42 22.43 -9.36
CA ASN A 28 -17.65 21.94 -9.96
C ASN A 28 -18.33 20.90 -9.07
N TYR A 29 -19.67 20.99 -8.95
CA TYR A 29 -20.47 19.94 -8.33
C TYR A 29 -20.97 18.93 -9.40
N HIS A 30 -21.45 17.76 -8.96
CA HIS A 30 -21.71 16.60 -9.83
C HIS A 30 -22.60 16.88 -11.04
N THR A 31 -23.64 17.74 -10.90
CA THR A 31 -24.55 18.04 -12.00
C THR A 31 -23.90 18.85 -13.13
N GLN A 32 -22.83 19.59 -12.83
CA GLN A 32 -22.05 20.33 -13.84
C GLN A 32 -21.10 19.41 -14.62
N THR A 33 -20.77 18.26 -14.08
CA THR A 33 -19.84 17.29 -14.69
C THR A 33 -20.57 16.09 -15.31
N ASN A 34 -21.91 16.06 -15.28
CA ASN A 34 -22.73 14.94 -15.76
C ASN A 34 -22.41 13.60 -15.06
N ILE A 35 -22.03 13.64 -13.80
CA ILE A 35 -21.75 12.45 -12.99
C ILE A 35 -23.00 12.11 -12.17
N TYR A 36 -23.43 10.86 -12.26
CA TYR A 36 -24.59 10.35 -11.53
C TYR A 36 -24.20 9.11 -10.74
N PRO A 37 -24.54 9.00 -9.44
CA PRO A 37 -24.43 7.75 -8.70
C PRO A 37 -25.49 6.78 -9.24
N PHE A 38 -25.06 5.62 -9.76
CA PHE A 38 -25.99 4.65 -10.35
C PHE A 38 -25.97 3.28 -9.65
N ALA A 39 -24.91 2.95 -8.91
CA ALA A 39 -24.79 1.65 -8.25
C ALA A 39 -23.88 1.70 -7.03
N VAL A 40 -24.04 0.73 -6.12
CA VAL A 40 -23.21 0.50 -4.94
C VAL A 40 -22.86 -0.99 -4.89
N ASN A 41 -21.67 -1.33 -4.38
CA ASN A 41 -21.18 -2.71 -4.31
C ASN A 41 -21.16 -3.44 -5.65
N VAL A 42 -20.71 -2.74 -6.68
CA VAL A 42 -20.50 -3.31 -8.02
C VAL A 42 -19.02 -3.25 -8.38
N PRO A 43 -18.55 -4.10 -9.30
CA PRO A 43 -17.20 -3.97 -9.87
C PRO A 43 -17.02 -2.59 -10.50
N ILE A 44 -15.87 -1.97 -10.25
CA ILE A 44 -15.51 -0.68 -10.84
C ILE A 44 -14.11 -0.72 -11.42
N ALA A 45 -13.83 0.21 -12.35
CA ALA A 45 -12.46 0.57 -12.70
C ALA A 45 -12.07 1.83 -11.91
N CYS A 46 -10.96 1.78 -11.20
CA CYS A 46 -10.42 2.93 -10.46
C CYS A 46 -8.93 3.05 -10.78
N GLY A 47 -8.50 4.17 -11.35
CA GLY A 47 -7.12 4.35 -11.78
C GLY A 47 -6.68 3.36 -12.89
N GLY A 48 -7.60 2.82 -13.67
CA GLY A 48 -7.33 1.79 -14.68
C GLY A 48 -7.23 0.37 -14.12
N VAL A 49 -7.46 0.17 -12.83
CA VAL A 49 -7.43 -1.13 -12.14
C VAL A 49 -8.85 -1.59 -11.84
N LEU A 50 -9.14 -2.87 -12.09
CA LEU A 50 -10.40 -3.50 -11.69
C LEU A 50 -10.44 -3.65 -10.16
N VAL A 51 -11.50 -3.15 -9.54
CA VAL A 51 -11.76 -3.30 -8.11
C VAL A 51 -13.09 -4.04 -7.93
N MET A 52 -13.04 -5.16 -7.25
CA MET A 52 -14.23 -5.97 -6.93
C MET A 52 -14.74 -5.64 -5.54
N PRO A 53 -16.05 -5.70 -5.30
CA PRO A 53 -16.58 -5.63 -3.94
C PRO A 53 -15.92 -6.67 -3.03
N GLY A 54 -15.39 -6.22 -1.89
CA GLY A 54 -14.67 -7.07 -0.93
C GLY A 54 -13.15 -7.09 -1.12
N ASP A 55 -12.60 -6.53 -2.17
CA ASP A 55 -11.15 -6.36 -2.30
C ASP A 55 -10.59 -5.45 -1.20
N ILE A 56 -9.36 -5.75 -0.78
CA ILE A 56 -8.63 -4.96 0.21
C ILE A 56 -7.90 -3.84 -0.51
N ILE A 57 -8.02 -2.63 0.02
CA ILE A 57 -7.30 -1.47 -0.48
C ILE A 57 -6.22 -1.10 0.54
N ILE A 58 -4.98 -1.07 0.10
CA ILE A 58 -3.84 -0.58 0.86
C ILE A 58 -3.42 0.74 0.21
N ALA A 59 -3.30 1.78 1.02
CA ALA A 59 -3.04 3.12 0.52
C ALA A 59 -2.17 3.91 1.51
N ASP A 60 -1.11 4.52 0.99
CA ASP A 60 -0.16 5.36 1.72
C ASP A 60 0.27 6.56 0.87
N ASP A 61 1.36 7.24 1.24
CA ASP A 61 1.87 8.42 0.52
C ASP A 61 2.44 8.06 -0.86
N ASP A 62 2.84 6.82 -1.08
CA ASP A 62 3.37 6.34 -2.37
C ASP A 62 2.26 5.98 -3.36
N GLY A 63 1.06 5.65 -2.86
CA GLY A 63 -0.08 5.36 -3.73
C GLY A 63 -1.09 4.36 -3.17
N VAL A 64 -1.76 3.68 -4.09
CA VAL A 64 -2.87 2.77 -3.77
C VAL A 64 -2.69 1.43 -4.47
N VAL A 65 -2.78 0.34 -3.71
CA VAL A 65 -2.73 -1.03 -4.22
C VAL A 65 -4.05 -1.75 -3.91
N VAL A 66 -4.53 -2.52 -4.90
CA VAL A 66 -5.72 -3.38 -4.75
C VAL A 66 -5.27 -4.81 -4.53
N VAL A 67 -5.72 -5.42 -3.45
CA VAL A 67 -5.45 -6.82 -3.12
C VAL A 67 -6.75 -7.62 -3.21
N PRO A 68 -6.91 -8.50 -4.20
CA PRO A 68 -8.04 -9.42 -4.26
C PRO A 68 -8.14 -10.23 -2.95
N ILE A 69 -9.32 -10.26 -2.36
CA ILE A 69 -9.55 -10.88 -1.04
C ILE A 69 -9.03 -12.33 -0.96
N LYS A 70 -9.09 -13.07 -2.07
CA LYS A 70 -8.62 -14.45 -2.16
C LYS A 70 -7.11 -14.60 -1.99
N LEU A 71 -6.34 -13.56 -2.31
CA LEU A 71 -4.88 -13.55 -2.19
C LEU A 71 -4.39 -13.05 -0.82
N ALA A 72 -5.28 -12.47 -0.02
CA ALA A 72 -4.91 -11.84 1.24
C ALA A 72 -4.17 -12.77 2.22
N PRO A 73 -4.57 -14.05 2.42
CA PRO A 73 -3.87 -14.94 3.36
C PRO A 73 -2.43 -15.26 2.92
N GLU A 74 -2.23 -15.50 1.62
CA GLU A 74 -0.91 -15.77 1.05
C GLU A 74 -0.02 -14.52 1.09
N LEU A 75 -0.57 -13.38 0.68
CA LEU A 75 0.12 -12.09 0.69
C LEU A 75 0.53 -11.67 2.10
N LEU A 76 -0.33 -11.88 3.09
CA LEU A 76 0.00 -11.55 4.48
C LEU A 76 1.24 -12.32 4.95
N LYS A 77 1.33 -13.61 4.62
CA LYS A 77 2.49 -14.43 4.96
C LYS A 77 3.76 -13.91 4.28
N VAL A 78 3.72 -13.74 2.96
CA VAL A 78 4.89 -13.28 2.17
C VAL A 78 5.32 -11.88 2.59
N ALA A 79 4.37 -10.96 2.79
CA ALA A 79 4.66 -9.59 3.22
C ALA A 79 5.27 -9.54 4.63
N SER A 80 4.80 -10.39 5.55
CA SER A 80 5.38 -10.47 6.89
C SER A 80 6.83 -10.94 6.88
N GLU A 81 7.13 -11.98 6.08
CA GLU A 81 8.49 -12.48 5.90
C GLU A 81 9.39 -11.43 5.23
N HIS A 82 8.86 -10.72 4.23
CA HIS A 82 9.59 -9.66 3.52
C HIS A 82 9.88 -8.47 4.43
N ASN A 83 8.91 -8.00 5.20
CA ASN A 83 9.07 -6.90 6.14
C ASN A 83 10.15 -7.21 7.21
N GLU A 84 10.17 -8.45 7.71
CA GLU A 84 11.19 -8.88 8.66
C GLU A 84 12.60 -8.85 8.06
N TRP A 85 12.71 -9.30 6.82
CA TRP A 85 13.97 -9.22 6.07
C TRP A 85 14.40 -7.76 5.83
N GLU A 86 13.48 -6.87 5.50
CA GLU A 86 13.77 -5.44 5.31
C GLU A 86 14.23 -4.76 6.60
N GLU A 87 13.64 -5.09 7.76
CA GLU A 87 14.12 -4.62 9.07
C GLU A 87 15.61 -4.96 9.27
N PHE A 88 15.97 -6.20 8.99
CA PHE A 88 17.37 -6.64 9.07
C PHE A 88 18.27 -5.90 8.08
N THR A 89 17.83 -5.76 6.83
CA THR A 89 18.56 -5.04 5.79
C THR A 89 18.81 -3.59 6.19
N GLN A 90 17.79 -2.87 6.65
CA GLN A 90 17.91 -1.50 7.13
C GLN A 90 18.92 -1.38 8.30
N LEU A 91 18.87 -2.32 9.24
CA LEU A 91 19.82 -2.39 10.34
C LEU A 91 21.25 -2.51 9.84
N ARG A 92 21.50 -3.43 8.89
CA ARG A 92 22.85 -3.64 8.34
C ARG A 92 23.35 -2.46 7.51
N LEU A 93 22.49 -1.86 6.70
CA LEU A 93 22.84 -0.66 5.94
C LEU A 93 23.16 0.52 6.85
N SER A 94 22.42 0.72 7.93
CA SER A 94 22.71 1.78 8.93
C SER A 94 24.06 1.58 9.64
N GLN A 95 24.55 0.35 9.69
CA GLN A 95 25.87 -0.02 10.24
C GLN A 95 27.00 0.04 9.21
N GLY A 96 26.72 0.52 7.98
CA GLY A 96 27.71 0.66 6.90
C GLY A 96 27.82 -0.58 6.00
N GLY A 97 26.84 -1.48 6.03
CA GLY A 97 26.76 -2.61 5.10
C GLY A 97 26.56 -2.17 3.66
N ASP A 98 27.05 -2.98 2.70
CA ASP A 98 26.86 -2.71 1.27
C ASP A 98 25.48 -3.20 0.81
N LEU A 99 24.73 -2.36 0.10
CA LEU A 99 23.42 -2.70 -0.45
C LEU A 99 23.45 -3.98 -1.31
N ARG A 100 24.54 -4.20 -2.03
CA ARG A 100 24.72 -5.40 -2.87
C ARG A 100 24.78 -6.71 -2.10
N ASP A 101 25.13 -6.66 -0.81
CA ASP A 101 25.15 -7.84 0.06
C ASP A 101 23.80 -8.08 0.74
N TYR A 102 23.03 -7.01 0.97
CA TYR A 102 21.82 -7.06 1.80
C TYR A 102 20.52 -6.84 1.01
N TYR A 103 20.59 -6.55 -0.30
CA TYR A 103 19.38 -6.37 -1.10
C TYR A 103 19.59 -6.78 -2.59
N PRO A 104 19.22 -8.01 -2.98
CA PRO A 104 18.76 -9.14 -2.14
C PRO A 104 19.88 -9.68 -1.23
N LEU A 105 19.51 -10.43 -0.19
CA LEU A 105 20.50 -11.01 0.72
C LEU A 105 21.45 -11.96 -0.02
N SER A 106 22.74 -11.69 0.06
CA SER A 106 23.80 -12.64 -0.35
C SER A 106 23.80 -13.90 0.54
N GLU A 107 24.46 -14.95 0.14
CA GLU A 107 24.53 -16.19 0.94
C GLU A 107 25.13 -15.93 2.34
N LYS A 108 26.10 -15.03 2.44
CA LYS A 108 26.67 -14.60 3.71
C LYS A 108 25.62 -13.84 4.55
N ALA A 109 24.92 -12.90 3.94
CA ALA A 109 23.90 -12.10 4.62
C ALA A 109 22.70 -12.94 5.08
N LYS A 110 22.35 -14.01 4.36
CA LYS A 110 21.33 -14.98 4.79
C LYS A 110 21.70 -15.67 6.10
N VAL A 111 22.95 -16.05 6.27
CA VAL A 111 23.43 -16.65 7.54
C VAL A 111 23.35 -15.64 8.68
N GLU A 112 23.74 -14.39 8.44
CA GLU A 112 23.63 -13.32 9.42
C GLU A 112 22.16 -13.02 9.78
N TYR A 113 21.29 -13.04 8.78
CA TYR A 113 19.84 -12.84 8.95
C TYR A 113 19.24 -13.93 9.85
N GLN A 114 19.56 -15.20 9.61
CA GLN A 114 19.07 -16.29 10.46
C GLN A 114 19.56 -16.16 11.91
N ALA A 115 20.83 -15.78 12.10
CA ALA A 115 21.37 -15.53 13.43
C ALA A 115 20.65 -14.36 14.15
N TRP A 116 20.35 -13.30 13.40
CA TRP A 116 19.62 -12.15 13.90
C TRP A 116 18.16 -12.52 14.28
N ARG A 117 17.45 -13.28 13.41
CA ARG A 117 16.08 -13.78 13.71
C ARG A 117 16.07 -14.54 15.04
N LYS A 118 16.99 -15.49 15.19
CA LYS A 118 17.10 -16.30 16.41
C LYS A 118 17.37 -15.45 17.65
N ALA A 119 18.19 -14.42 17.53
CA ALA A 119 18.46 -13.49 18.64
C ALA A 119 17.24 -12.63 19.01
N GLN A 120 16.30 -12.41 18.05
CA GLN A 120 15.04 -11.71 18.29
C GLN A 120 13.90 -12.65 18.78
N GLY A 121 14.16 -13.95 18.92
CA GLY A 121 13.14 -14.94 19.28
C GLY A 121 12.11 -15.22 18.19
N LYS A 122 12.45 -14.89 16.93
CA LYS A 122 11.64 -15.11 15.74
C LYS A 122 12.09 -16.43 15.08
N GLU A 123 11.62 -17.57 15.54
CA GLU A 123 11.90 -18.91 14.96
C GLU A 123 10.86 -19.29 13.91
#